data_21a6aa26718d6cc97cf96070bd37384f
#
_entry.id   21a6aa26718d6cc97cf96070bd37384f
#
_cell.length_a   1.000
_cell.length_b   1.000
_cell.length_c   1.000
_cell.angle_alpha   90.00
_cell.angle_beta   90.00
_cell.angle_gamma   90.00
#
_symmetry.space_group_name_H-M   'P 1'
#
loop_
_entity.id
_entity.type
_entity.pdbx_description
1 polymer ?
#
loop_
_entity_poly.entity_id
_entity_poly.type
_entity_poly.pdbx_seq_one_letter_code
_entity_poly.pdbx_strand_id
1 'polypeptide(L)' 'MTKEMEFFIYLIEHYSYYKHKNTSDVMKELKELNLVEEIFNRYEFYHIERLENAYEDIDKLIKERK' A
#
# COMPACT_ATOMS: atom_id res chain seq x y z
N MET A 1 -17.84 -3.27 -5.73
CA MET A 1 -16.40 -3.03 -5.59
C MET A 1 -15.65 -4.31 -5.95
N THR A 2 -14.55 -4.21 -6.67
CA THR A 2 -13.77 -5.37 -7.08
C THR A 2 -12.96 -5.92 -5.88
N LYS A 3 -12.54 -7.18 -6.00
CA LYS A 3 -11.67 -7.78 -4.99
C LYS A 3 -10.37 -7.02 -4.85
N GLU A 4 -9.84 -6.56 -5.99
CA GLU A 4 -8.58 -5.80 -6.00
C GLU A 4 -8.73 -4.49 -5.24
N MET A 5 -9.83 -3.77 -5.42
CA MET A 5 -10.05 -2.51 -4.72
C MET A 5 -10.29 -2.74 -3.23
N GLU A 6 -11.06 -3.78 -2.88
CA GLU A 6 -11.29 -4.12 -1.48
C GLU A 6 -9.97 -4.45 -0.78
N PHE A 7 -9.13 -5.23 -1.45
CA PHE A 7 -7.83 -5.58 -0.89
C PHE A 7 -6.94 -4.34 -0.76
N PHE A 8 -6.93 -3.47 -1.76
CA PHE A 8 -6.12 -2.26 -1.73
C PHE A 8 -6.49 -1.39 -0.52
N ILE A 9 -7.78 -1.18 -0.30
CA ILE A 9 -8.24 -0.39 0.84
C ILE A 9 -7.81 -1.05 2.16
N TYR A 10 -8.01 -2.35 2.26
CA TYR A 10 -7.61 -3.14 3.42
C TYR A 10 -6.11 -2.99 3.67
N LEU A 11 -5.31 -3.17 2.63
CA LEU A 11 -3.86 -3.08 2.74
C LEU A 11 -3.41 -1.70 3.21
N ILE A 12 -3.94 -0.64 2.61
CA ILE A 12 -3.53 0.72 2.97
C ILE A 12 -3.95 1.07 4.40
N GLU A 13 -5.13 0.64 4.82
CA GLU A 13 -5.57 0.88 6.19
C GLU A 13 -4.66 0.16 7.19
N HIS A 14 -4.32 -1.09 6.93
CA HIS A 14 -3.47 -1.86 7.83
C HIS A 14 -2.03 -1.37 7.80
N TYR A 15 -1.52 -1.01 6.63
CA TYR A 15 -0.19 -0.42 6.51
C TYR A 15 -0.10 0.88 7.31
N SER A 16 -1.12 1.74 7.19
CA SER A 16 -1.16 3.02 7.91
C SER A 16 -1.12 2.79 9.41
N TYR A 17 -1.94 1.86 9.89
CA TYR A 17 -1.97 1.50 11.31
C TYR A 17 -0.59 0.99 11.77
N TYR A 18 0.00 0.11 10.98
CA TYR A 18 1.33 -0.44 11.26
C TYR A 18 2.39 0.65 11.37
N LYS A 19 2.31 1.67 10.53
CA LYS A 19 3.27 2.78 10.53
C LYS A 19 2.91 3.89 11.51
N HIS A 20 1.81 3.74 12.26
CA HIS A 20 1.32 4.75 13.20
C HIS A 20 1.00 6.07 12.50
N LYS A 21 0.41 5.96 11.31
CA LYS A 21 -0.02 7.12 10.51
C LYS A 21 -1.50 6.98 10.20
N ASN A 22 -2.15 8.08 9.84
CA ASN A 22 -3.52 7.96 9.38
C ASN A 22 -3.55 7.66 7.88
N THR A 23 -4.65 7.03 7.47
CA THR A 23 -4.80 6.54 6.10
C THR A 23 -4.75 7.67 5.08
N SER A 24 -5.34 8.82 5.40
CA SER A 24 -5.36 9.94 4.45
C SER A 24 -3.96 10.48 4.18
N ASP A 25 -3.11 10.53 5.20
CA ASP A 25 -1.72 10.98 5.01
C ASP A 25 -0.93 10.00 4.17
N VAL A 26 -1.13 8.70 4.40
CA VAL A 26 -0.46 7.67 3.61
C VAL A 26 -0.89 7.77 2.16
N MET A 27 -2.19 7.90 1.90
CA MET A 27 -2.70 8.03 0.54
C MET A 27 -2.16 9.27 -0.16
N LYS A 28 -2.06 10.37 0.58
CA LYS A 28 -1.51 11.61 0.02
C LYS A 28 -0.05 11.39 -0.42
N GLU A 29 0.75 10.77 0.43
CA GLU A 29 2.15 10.49 0.11
C GLU A 29 2.26 9.58 -1.10
N LEU A 30 1.46 8.53 -1.16
CA LEU A 30 1.51 7.60 -2.29
C LEU A 30 1.10 8.28 -3.59
N LYS A 31 0.12 9.18 -3.54
CA LYS A 31 -0.27 9.94 -4.72
C LYS A 31 0.84 10.88 -5.18
N GLU A 32 1.47 11.55 -4.25
CA GLU A 32 2.57 12.48 -4.56
C GLU A 32 3.75 11.75 -5.21
N LEU A 33 3.97 10.50 -4.81
CA LEU A 33 5.06 9.69 -5.34
C LEU A 33 4.66 8.85 -6.56
N ASN A 34 3.40 8.97 -7.00
CA ASN A 34 2.85 8.20 -8.13
C ASN A 34 2.94 6.70 -7.88
N LEU A 35 2.66 6.27 -6.65
CA LEU A 35 2.75 4.85 -6.27
C LEU A 35 1.41 4.16 -6.14
N VAL A 36 0.29 4.89 -6.18
CA VAL A 36 -1.04 4.30 -5.94
C VAL A 36 -1.32 3.19 -6.93
N GLU A 37 -1.18 3.48 -8.23
CA GLU A 37 -1.48 2.51 -9.28
C GLU A 37 -0.51 1.32 -9.23
N GLU A 38 0.75 1.61 -8.98
CA GLU A 38 1.78 0.56 -8.91
C GLU A 38 1.48 -0.42 -7.79
N ILE A 39 1.12 0.08 -6.61
CA ILE A 39 0.76 -0.78 -5.48
C ILE A 39 -0.53 -1.55 -5.75
N PHE A 40 -1.53 -0.87 -6.32
CA PHE A 40 -2.80 -1.50 -6.69
C PHE A 40 -2.56 -2.68 -7.65
N ASN A 41 -1.67 -2.50 -8.62
CA ASN A 41 -1.40 -3.53 -9.62
C ASN A 41 -0.61 -4.72 -9.08
N ARG A 42 -0.14 -4.65 -7.84
CA ARG A 42 0.57 -5.77 -7.22
C ARG A 42 -0.35 -6.69 -6.41
N TYR A 43 -1.65 -6.57 -6.62
CA TYR A 43 -2.65 -7.37 -5.91
C TYR A 43 -2.32 -8.86 -5.93
N GLU A 44 -1.97 -9.42 -7.09
CA GLU A 44 -1.74 -10.86 -7.22
C GLU A 44 -0.59 -11.34 -6.33
N PHE A 45 0.39 -10.49 -6.11
CA PHE A 45 1.52 -10.84 -5.25
C PHE A 45 1.17 -10.63 -3.78
N TYR A 46 0.58 -9.49 -3.46
CA TYR A 46 0.36 -9.11 -2.07
C TYR A 46 -0.72 -9.94 -1.38
N HIS A 47 -1.77 -10.32 -2.10
CA HIS A 47 -2.93 -10.95 -1.46
C HIS A 47 -2.68 -12.42 -1.08
N ILE A 48 -1.65 -13.05 -1.63
CA ILE A 48 -1.34 -14.45 -1.33
C ILE A 48 -0.21 -14.60 -0.30
N GLU A 49 0.36 -13.48 0.15
CA GLU A 49 1.44 -13.49 1.10
C GLU A 49 1.02 -12.83 2.40
N ARG A 50 1.92 -12.85 3.38
CA ARG A 50 1.69 -12.15 4.64
C ARG A 50 1.71 -10.64 4.39
N LEU A 51 0.84 -9.92 5.09
CA LEU A 51 0.78 -8.46 4.92
C LEU A 51 2.11 -7.78 5.21
N GLU A 52 2.90 -8.34 6.11
CA GLU A 52 4.21 -7.78 6.44
C GLU A 52 5.12 -7.67 5.22
N ASN A 53 5.01 -8.63 4.31
CA ASN A 53 5.80 -8.59 3.08
C ASN A 53 5.37 -7.41 2.20
N ALA A 54 4.08 -7.15 2.13
CA ALA A 54 3.58 -5.99 1.40
C ALA A 54 4.03 -4.69 2.05
N TYR A 55 4.03 -4.63 3.37
CA TYR A 55 4.49 -3.44 4.10
C TYR A 55 5.95 -3.12 3.77
N GLU A 56 6.80 -4.14 3.78
CA GLU A 56 8.22 -3.97 3.46
C GLU A 56 8.39 -3.47 2.03
N ASP A 57 7.60 -4.02 1.11
CA ASP A 57 7.67 -3.62 -0.29
C ASP A 57 7.21 -2.18 -0.48
N ILE A 58 6.14 -1.78 0.19
CA ILE A 58 5.67 -0.39 0.13
C ILE A 58 6.71 0.55 0.69
N ASP A 59 7.32 0.21 1.83
CA ASP A 59 8.40 1.02 2.42
C ASP A 59 9.55 1.18 1.43
N LYS A 60 9.91 0.11 0.75
CA LYS A 60 11.00 0.13 -0.22
C LYS A 60 10.65 1.04 -1.41
N LEU A 61 9.43 0.91 -1.92
CA LEU A 61 8.98 1.75 -3.04
C LEU A 61 9.01 3.23 -2.67
N ILE A 62 8.55 3.56 -1.48
CA ILE A 62 8.56 4.95 -1.01
C ILE A 62 10.00 5.46 -0.92
N LYS A 63 10.87 4.66 -0.33
CA LYS A 63 12.27 5.05 -0.16
C LYS A 63 12.95 5.28 -1.50
N GLU A 64 12.67 4.44 -2.48
CA GLU A 64 13.27 4.53 -3.81
C GLU A 64 12.77 5.76 -4.59
N ARG A 65 11.54 6.24 -4.30
CA ARG A 65 10.97 7.39 -4.98
C ARG A 65 11.34 8.71 -4.34
N LYS A 66 11.78 8.67 -3.11
CA LYS A 66 12.26 9.87 -2.44
C LYS A 66 13.71 10.10 -2.79
#